data_cac60dfd4bd73f19941d178c4726eb19
#
_entry.id   cac60dfd4bd73f19941d178c4726eb19
#
_cell.length_a   1.000
_cell.length_b   1.000
_cell.length_c   1.000
_cell.angle_alpha   90.00
_cell.angle_beta   90.00
_cell.angle_gamma   90.00
#
_symmetry.space_group_name_H-M   'P 1'
#
loop_
_entity.id
_entity.type
_entity.pdbx_description
1 polymer ?
#
loop_
_entity_poly.entity_id
_entity_poly.type
_entity_poly.pdbx_seq_one_letter_code
_entity_poly.pdbx_strand_id
1 'polypeptide(L)'
;MTITGTALDHFWELVWGAIALKQEAFEVMKNLPLAPDAAGRVVILAGLSQAIGQSIILFVNRVKPLRFFLSLAISAVLFGFGYLFWALSTWAMKNLFYPPTIPFTSVRSTLGFAYAPQLFSFLVALPYFGVPINVILSIWSFIALLLGLTISLNVDVFDAAICGTLGWLMVQVLQRTIGRPVANFGHWLSNSAAGVNLVTDLKEIEKMWERPTSK
;
A
#
# COMPACT_ATOMS: atom_id res chain seq x y z
N MET A 1 -11.69 -10.60 -28.00
CA MET A 1 -11.66 -9.18 -28.40
C MET A 1 -10.19 -8.78 -28.47
N THR A 2 -9.65 -8.55 -29.67
CA THR A 2 -8.25 -8.09 -29.82
C THR A 2 -8.23 -6.61 -29.45
N ILE A 3 -7.85 -6.34 -28.20
CA ILE A 3 -7.65 -4.96 -27.75
C ILE A 3 -6.32 -4.50 -28.34
N THR A 4 -6.40 -3.56 -29.28
CA THR A 4 -5.24 -2.92 -29.90
C THR A 4 -4.86 -1.70 -29.07
N GLY A 5 -3.57 -1.57 -28.72
CA GLY A 5 -3.07 -0.46 -27.92
C GLY A 5 -2.20 -0.92 -26.76
N THR A 6 -1.92 -0.01 -25.86
CA THR A 6 -1.13 -0.24 -24.66
C THR A 6 -2.02 -0.26 -23.41
N ALA A 7 -1.51 -0.77 -22.29
CA ALA A 7 -2.20 -0.69 -21.00
C ALA A 7 -2.43 0.75 -20.52
N LEU A 8 -1.69 1.71 -21.08
CA LEU A 8 -1.88 3.14 -20.78
C LEU A 8 -3.07 3.74 -21.52
N ASP A 9 -3.37 3.25 -22.72
CA ASP A 9 -4.53 3.71 -23.50
C ASP A 9 -5.84 3.26 -22.86
N HIS A 10 -5.82 2.08 -22.20
CA HIS A 10 -6.96 1.50 -21.47
C HIS A 10 -6.85 1.67 -19.95
N PHE A 11 -6.05 2.63 -19.47
CA PHE A 11 -5.69 2.77 -18.07
C PHE A 11 -6.90 2.80 -17.13
N TRP A 12 -7.84 3.69 -17.37
CA TRP A 12 -9.02 3.82 -16.51
C TRP A 12 -9.97 2.63 -16.60
N GLU A 13 -10.08 2.01 -17.76
CA GLU A 13 -10.88 0.80 -17.95
C GLU A 13 -10.32 -0.36 -17.11
N LEU A 14 -9.00 -0.55 -17.15
CA LEU A 14 -8.32 -1.55 -16.34
C LEU A 14 -8.42 -1.25 -14.83
N VAL A 15 -8.27 0.02 -14.43
CA VAL A 15 -8.41 0.45 -13.03
C VAL A 15 -9.81 0.16 -12.51
N TRP A 16 -10.86 0.58 -13.22
CA TRP A 16 -12.24 0.31 -12.82
C TRP A 16 -12.58 -1.18 -12.88
N GLY A 17 -12.02 -1.90 -13.82
CA GLY A 17 -12.14 -3.36 -13.89
C GLY A 17 -11.51 -4.05 -12.67
N ALA A 18 -10.33 -3.60 -12.23
CA ALA A 18 -9.65 -4.12 -11.05
C ALA A 18 -10.42 -3.77 -9.75
N ILE A 19 -10.96 -2.55 -9.63
CA ILE A 19 -11.84 -2.14 -8.52
C ILE A 19 -13.09 -3.01 -8.50
N ALA A 20 -13.70 -3.26 -9.66
CA ALA A 20 -14.90 -4.09 -9.78
C ALA A 20 -14.63 -5.60 -9.71
N LEU A 21 -13.37 -6.01 -9.49
CA LEU A 21 -12.93 -7.42 -9.43
C LEU A 21 -13.29 -8.21 -10.71
N LYS A 22 -13.21 -7.56 -11.87
CA LYS A 22 -13.49 -8.21 -13.16
C LYS A 22 -12.29 -9.02 -13.63
N GLN A 23 -12.51 -10.28 -13.93
CA GLN A 23 -11.47 -11.18 -14.45
C GLN A 23 -10.89 -10.68 -15.78
N GLU A 24 -11.77 -10.18 -16.66
CA GLU A 24 -11.36 -9.67 -17.98
C GLU A 24 -10.32 -8.55 -17.89
N ALA A 25 -10.38 -7.71 -16.84
CA ALA A 25 -9.41 -6.63 -16.66
C ALA A 25 -7.99 -7.17 -16.44
N PHE A 26 -7.85 -8.22 -15.65
CA PHE A 26 -6.56 -8.88 -15.39
C PHE A 26 -6.07 -9.71 -16.58
N GLU A 27 -6.97 -10.35 -17.33
CA GLU A 27 -6.64 -11.06 -18.57
C GLU A 27 -6.12 -10.10 -19.64
N VAL A 28 -6.81 -8.97 -19.81
CA VAL A 28 -6.42 -7.92 -20.75
C VAL A 28 -5.07 -7.32 -20.34
N MET A 29 -4.93 -6.95 -19.07
CA MET A 29 -3.69 -6.38 -18.51
C MET A 29 -2.48 -7.31 -18.77
N LYS A 30 -2.63 -8.62 -18.57
CA LYS A 30 -1.57 -9.61 -18.79
C LYS A 30 -0.96 -9.56 -20.19
N ASN A 31 -1.79 -9.25 -21.19
CA ASN A 31 -1.44 -9.31 -22.60
C ASN A 31 -1.06 -7.95 -23.20
N LEU A 32 -1.33 -6.86 -22.50
CA LEU A 32 -1.04 -5.51 -23.01
C LEU A 32 0.40 -5.08 -22.73
N PRO A 33 1.06 -4.45 -23.72
CA PRO A 33 2.35 -3.80 -23.48
C PRO A 33 2.20 -2.65 -22.47
N LEU A 34 3.30 -2.31 -21.79
CA LEU A 34 3.36 -1.26 -20.77
C LEU A 34 2.46 -1.51 -19.52
N ALA A 35 2.00 -2.74 -19.29
CA ALA A 35 1.26 -3.09 -18.08
C ALA A 35 2.02 -2.77 -16.77
N PRO A 36 3.35 -3.00 -16.65
CA PRO A 36 4.11 -2.61 -15.46
C PRO A 36 4.14 -1.09 -15.22
N ASP A 37 4.12 -0.29 -16.27
CA ASP A 37 4.11 1.18 -16.17
C ASP A 37 2.72 1.70 -15.77
N ALA A 38 1.67 1.13 -16.35
CA ALA A 38 0.30 1.40 -15.95
C ALA A 38 0.06 1.02 -14.47
N ALA A 39 0.52 -0.16 -14.06
CA ALA A 39 0.47 -0.61 -12.66
C ALA A 39 1.21 0.35 -11.71
N GLY A 40 2.40 0.82 -12.10
CA GLY A 40 3.16 1.83 -11.36
C GLY A 40 2.37 3.12 -11.17
N ARG A 41 1.64 3.59 -12.19
CA ARG A 41 0.77 4.78 -12.08
C ARG A 41 -0.37 4.55 -11.10
N VAL A 42 -1.00 3.35 -11.08
CA VAL A 42 -2.03 3.03 -10.07
C VAL A 42 -1.47 3.16 -8.66
N VAL A 43 -0.27 2.61 -8.42
CA VAL A 43 0.39 2.68 -7.10
C VAL A 43 0.70 4.11 -6.71
N ILE A 44 1.20 4.93 -7.64
CA ILE A 44 1.46 6.37 -7.40
C ILE A 44 0.16 7.08 -7.03
N LEU A 45 -0.92 6.87 -7.78
CA LEU A 45 -2.22 7.49 -7.51
C LEU A 45 -2.81 7.03 -6.18
N ALA A 46 -2.67 5.75 -5.83
CA ALA A 46 -3.06 5.22 -4.53
C ALA A 46 -2.25 5.88 -3.39
N GLY A 47 -0.93 6.02 -3.56
CA GLY A 47 -0.07 6.74 -2.61
C GLY A 47 -0.44 8.22 -2.47
N LEU A 48 -0.77 8.89 -3.57
CA LEU A 48 -1.27 10.28 -3.54
C LEU A 48 -2.63 10.37 -2.81
N SER A 49 -3.53 9.44 -3.05
CA SER A 49 -4.81 9.36 -2.34
C SER A 49 -4.60 9.21 -0.83
N GLN A 50 -3.71 8.32 -0.43
CA GLN A 50 -3.34 8.15 0.97
C GLN A 50 -2.70 9.42 1.55
N ALA A 51 -1.83 10.08 0.80
CA ALA A 51 -1.20 11.33 1.22
C ALA A 51 -2.25 12.45 1.41
N ILE A 52 -3.27 12.53 0.57
CA ILE A 52 -4.40 13.46 0.73
C ILE A 52 -5.12 13.18 2.06
N GLY A 53 -5.46 11.92 2.34
CA GLY A 53 -6.09 11.53 3.60
C GLY A 53 -5.25 11.93 4.82
N GLN A 54 -3.94 11.64 4.78
CA GLN A 54 -3.00 12.04 5.84
C GLN A 54 -2.89 13.57 5.97
N SER A 55 -2.90 14.29 4.84
CA SER A 55 -2.86 15.76 4.82
C SER A 55 -4.02 16.37 5.60
N ILE A 56 -5.22 15.84 5.42
CA ILE A 56 -6.42 16.29 6.14
C ILE A 56 -6.22 16.09 7.65
N ILE A 57 -5.76 14.91 8.06
CA ILE A 57 -5.52 14.59 9.49
C ILE A 57 -4.44 15.51 10.08
N LEU A 58 -3.33 15.71 9.38
CA LEU A 58 -2.23 16.57 9.84
C LEU A 58 -2.65 18.05 9.91
N PHE A 59 -3.47 18.50 8.95
CA PHE A 59 -4.00 19.87 8.92
C PHE A 59 -4.93 20.13 10.11
N VAL A 60 -5.87 19.22 10.37
CA VAL A 60 -6.79 19.32 11.53
C VAL A 60 -6.01 19.36 12.84
N ASN A 61 -4.92 18.60 12.95
CA ASN A 61 -4.05 18.58 14.12
C ASN A 61 -3.03 19.76 14.17
N ARG A 62 -3.16 20.75 13.28
CA ARG A 62 -2.33 21.98 13.24
C ARG A 62 -0.81 21.69 13.24
N VAL A 63 -0.39 20.65 12.53
CA VAL A 63 1.03 20.29 12.40
C VAL A 63 1.79 21.39 11.66
N LYS A 64 3.00 21.72 12.13
CA LYS A 64 3.84 22.75 11.50
C LYS A 64 4.17 22.39 10.04
N PRO A 65 4.21 23.36 9.10
CA PRO A 65 4.34 23.09 7.67
C PRO A 65 5.53 22.20 7.30
N LEU A 66 6.70 22.43 7.88
CA LEU A 66 7.90 21.64 7.59
C LEU A 66 7.70 20.15 7.97
N ARG A 67 7.08 19.89 9.11
CA ARG A 67 6.79 18.51 9.56
C ARG A 67 5.72 17.87 8.72
N PHE A 68 4.74 18.65 8.28
CA PHE A 68 3.71 18.22 7.37
C PHE A 68 4.31 17.64 6.08
N PHE A 69 5.16 18.42 5.38
CA PHE A 69 5.79 17.95 4.15
C PHE A 69 6.73 16.75 4.39
N LEU A 70 7.49 16.77 5.48
CA LEU A 70 8.39 15.67 5.82
C LEU A 70 7.60 14.37 6.10
N SER A 71 6.50 14.45 6.84
CA SER A 71 5.63 13.30 7.12
C SER A 71 5.05 12.70 5.85
N LEU A 72 4.56 13.54 4.93
CA LEU A 72 4.03 13.09 3.65
C LEU A 72 5.11 12.44 2.77
N ALA A 73 6.30 13.02 2.71
CA ALA A 73 7.42 12.46 1.96
C ALA A 73 7.83 11.09 2.50
N ILE A 74 7.98 10.96 3.82
CA ILE A 74 8.30 9.69 4.46
C ILE A 74 7.20 8.65 4.19
N SER A 75 5.93 9.03 4.32
CA SER A 75 4.81 8.12 4.06
C SER A 75 4.77 7.66 2.62
N ALA A 76 5.02 8.54 1.65
CA ALA A 76 5.07 8.19 0.22
C ALA A 76 6.21 7.21 -0.08
N VAL A 77 7.39 7.43 0.50
CA VAL A 77 8.54 6.53 0.37
C VAL A 77 8.22 5.17 0.99
N LEU A 78 7.68 5.14 2.22
CA LEU A 78 7.31 3.89 2.89
C LEU A 78 6.22 3.12 2.14
N PHE A 79 5.25 3.83 1.55
CA PHE A 79 4.21 3.23 0.72
C PHE A 79 4.81 2.55 -0.52
N GLY A 80 5.69 3.24 -1.26
CA GLY A 80 6.38 2.72 -2.42
C GLY A 80 7.26 1.50 -2.08
N PHE A 81 8.02 1.58 -1.00
CA PHE A 81 8.81 0.45 -0.50
C PHE A 81 7.91 -0.73 -0.11
N GLY A 82 6.83 -0.49 0.61
CA GLY A 82 5.87 -1.53 1.00
C GLY A 82 5.34 -2.30 -0.22
N TYR A 83 4.94 -1.57 -1.26
CA TYR A 83 4.52 -2.16 -2.52
C TYR A 83 5.61 -3.01 -3.18
N LEU A 84 6.84 -2.47 -3.33
CA LEU A 84 7.95 -3.18 -3.97
C LEU A 84 8.35 -4.43 -3.18
N PHE A 85 8.43 -4.34 -1.87
CA PHE A 85 8.74 -5.50 -1.02
C PHE A 85 7.66 -6.57 -1.10
N TRP A 86 6.39 -6.19 -1.14
CA TRP A 86 5.30 -7.16 -1.29
C TRP A 86 5.37 -7.83 -2.65
N ALA A 87 5.59 -7.09 -3.74
CA ALA A 87 5.75 -7.64 -5.07
C ALA A 87 6.94 -8.62 -5.14
N LEU A 88 8.07 -8.23 -4.57
CA LEU A 88 9.29 -9.05 -4.53
C LEU A 88 9.09 -10.32 -3.71
N SER A 89 8.47 -10.21 -2.54
CA SER A 89 8.20 -11.36 -1.66
C SER A 89 7.22 -12.34 -2.30
N THR A 90 6.14 -11.84 -2.90
CA THR A 90 5.17 -12.67 -3.63
C THR A 90 5.82 -13.37 -4.83
N TRP A 91 6.66 -12.66 -5.58
CA TRP A 91 7.42 -13.23 -6.69
C TRP A 91 8.40 -14.32 -6.22
N ALA A 92 9.13 -14.06 -5.13
CA ALA A 92 10.07 -15.02 -4.57
C ALA A 92 9.34 -16.28 -4.09
N MET A 93 8.23 -16.15 -3.37
CA MET A 93 7.43 -17.28 -2.91
C MET A 93 6.88 -18.10 -4.07
N LYS A 94 6.34 -17.43 -5.12
CA LYS A 94 5.83 -18.11 -6.30
C LYS A 94 6.93 -18.91 -7.00
N ASN A 95 8.09 -18.32 -7.23
CA ASN A 95 9.19 -18.97 -7.97
C ASN A 95 9.91 -20.06 -7.15
N LEU A 96 9.89 -19.95 -5.81
CA LEU A 96 10.53 -20.93 -4.94
C LEU A 96 9.69 -22.20 -4.79
N PHE A 97 8.35 -22.05 -4.67
CA PHE A 97 7.48 -23.17 -4.33
C PHE A 97 6.64 -23.69 -5.50
N TYR A 98 6.42 -22.88 -6.54
CA TYR A 98 5.50 -23.19 -7.61
C TYR A 98 6.10 -22.97 -9.00
N PRO A 99 6.61 -24.00 -9.68
CA PRO A 99 7.01 -23.91 -11.09
C PRO A 99 5.77 -23.73 -11.99
N PRO A 100 5.89 -23.19 -13.21
CA PRO A 100 7.11 -22.62 -13.79
C PRO A 100 7.49 -21.26 -13.22
N THR A 101 8.74 -20.85 -13.39
CA THR A 101 9.19 -19.51 -12.99
C THR A 101 8.53 -18.42 -13.84
N ILE A 102 8.22 -17.30 -13.21
CA ILE A 102 7.60 -16.15 -13.85
C ILE A 102 8.47 -14.90 -13.70
N PRO A 103 8.40 -13.95 -14.65
CA PRO A 103 9.12 -12.69 -14.53
C PRO A 103 8.53 -11.82 -13.41
N PHE A 104 9.39 -11.07 -12.74
CA PHE A 104 8.98 -10.13 -11.69
C PHE A 104 7.97 -9.09 -12.18
N THR A 105 8.07 -8.68 -13.45
CA THR A 105 7.18 -7.72 -14.09
C THR A 105 5.72 -8.14 -14.05
N SER A 106 5.43 -9.45 -14.20
CA SER A 106 4.05 -9.98 -14.13
C SER A 106 3.45 -9.82 -12.74
N VAL A 107 4.20 -10.19 -11.68
CA VAL A 107 3.75 -10.01 -10.30
C VAL A 107 3.60 -8.54 -9.96
N ARG A 108 4.56 -7.71 -10.37
CA ARG A 108 4.53 -6.26 -10.17
C ARG A 108 3.30 -5.63 -10.81
N SER A 109 2.96 -6.02 -12.06
CA SER A 109 1.77 -5.51 -12.73
C SER A 109 0.49 -5.92 -12.00
N THR A 110 0.38 -7.20 -11.68
CA THR A 110 -0.78 -7.75 -10.98
C THR A 110 -1.00 -7.08 -9.62
N LEU A 111 0.05 -6.99 -8.81
CA LEU A 111 -0.03 -6.34 -7.51
C LEU A 111 -0.35 -4.84 -7.65
N GLY A 112 0.24 -4.16 -8.65
CA GLY A 112 -0.03 -2.74 -8.87
C GLY A 112 -1.49 -2.45 -9.19
N PHE A 113 -2.13 -3.25 -10.04
CA PHE A 113 -3.58 -3.13 -10.28
C PHE A 113 -4.43 -3.59 -9.10
N ALA A 114 -3.96 -4.53 -8.27
CA ALA A 114 -4.62 -4.91 -7.03
C ALA A 114 -4.64 -3.75 -6.00
N TYR A 115 -3.80 -2.74 -6.15
CA TYR A 115 -3.85 -1.50 -5.37
C TYR A 115 -4.94 -0.51 -5.86
N ALA A 116 -5.69 -0.81 -6.92
CA ALA A 116 -6.73 0.09 -7.42
C ALA A 116 -7.79 0.47 -6.37
N PRO A 117 -8.29 -0.40 -5.47
CA PRO A 117 -9.16 0.02 -4.38
C PRO A 117 -8.53 1.06 -3.44
N GLN A 118 -7.20 1.09 -3.30
CA GLN A 118 -6.49 2.08 -2.48
C GLN A 118 -6.56 3.52 -3.05
N LEU A 119 -7.08 3.70 -4.26
CA LEU A 119 -7.44 5.03 -4.76
C LEU A 119 -8.48 5.75 -3.89
N PHE A 120 -9.23 5.00 -3.08
CA PHE A 120 -10.17 5.55 -2.10
C PHE A 120 -9.55 5.77 -0.71
N SER A 121 -8.23 5.64 -0.53
CA SER A 121 -7.55 5.79 0.77
C SER A 121 -7.72 7.18 1.39
N PHE A 122 -8.04 8.22 0.60
CA PHE A 122 -8.35 9.55 1.13
C PHE A 122 -9.54 9.53 2.08
N LEU A 123 -10.47 8.56 1.94
CA LEU A 123 -11.63 8.39 2.83
C LEU A 123 -11.23 7.98 4.26
N VAL A 124 -10.02 7.48 4.47
CA VAL A 124 -9.48 7.14 5.81
C VAL A 124 -9.39 8.39 6.70
N ALA A 125 -9.38 9.59 6.12
CA ALA A 125 -9.44 10.85 6.86
C ALA A 125 -10.79 11.10 7.56
N LEU A 126 -11.84 10.34 7.26
CA LEU A 126 -13.15 10.51 7.88
C LEU A 126 -13.07 10.15 9.38
N PRO A 127 -13.51 11.07 10.27
CA PRO A 127 -13.54 10.83 11.71
C PRO A 127 -14.35 9.56 12.02
N TYR A 128 -13.89 8.76 12.96
CA TYR A 128 -14.49 7.49 13.41
C TYR A 128 -14.51 6.36 12.38
N PHE A 129 -14.55 6.65 11.07
CA PHE A 129 -14.62 5.65 9.99
C PHE A 129 -13.25 5.30 9.38
N GLY A 130 -12.19 6.03 9.70
CA GLY A 130 -10.87 5.83 9.10
C GLY A 130 -10.35 4.41 9.24
N VAL A 131 -10.40 3.83 10.44
CA VAL A 131 -9.93 2.45 10.68
C VAL A 131 -10.79 1.42 9.93
N PRO A 132 -12.13 1.41 10.04
CA PRO A 132 -12.99 0.51 9.26
C PRO A 132 -12.75 0.62 7.75
N ILE A 133 -12.67 1.84 7.22
CA ILE A 133 -12.43 2.06 5.79
C ILE A 133 -11.10 1.47 5.37
N ASN A 134 -10.04 1.71 6.14
CA ASN A 134 -8.71 1.16 5.83
C ASN A 134 -8.71 -0.37 5.80
N VAL A 135 -9.42 -1.01 6.73
CA VAL A 135 -9.58 -2.48 6.76
C VAL A 135 -10.33 -2.96 5.52
N ILE A 136 -11.44 -2.32 5.16
CA ILE A 136 -12.23 -2.68 3.97
C ILE A 136 -11.38 -2.55 2.70
N LEU A 137 -10.67 -1.44 2.52
CA LEU A 137 -9.80 -1.21 1.37
C LEU A 137 -8.67 -2.24 1.30
N SER A 138 -8.10 -2.63 2.45
CA SER A 138 -7.05 -3.64 2.52
C SER A 138 -7.56 -5.02 2.12
N ILE A 139 -8.73 -5.43 2.62
CA ILE A 139 -9.38 -6.69 2.24
C ILE A 139 -9.73 -6.68 0.75
N TRP A 140 -10.28 -5.58 0.25
CA TRP A 140 -10.63 -5.44 -1.16
C TRP A 140 -9.40 -5.56 -2.07
N SER A 141 -8.31 -4.85 -1.74
CA SER A 141 -7.04 -4.96 -2.46
C SER A 141 -6.47 -6.37 -2.41
N PHE A 142 -6.63 -7.08 -1.27
CA PHE A 142 -6.18 -8.46 -1.15
C PHE A 142 -6.99 -9.41 -2.04
N ILE A 143 -8.31 -9.25 -2.10
CA ILE A 143 -9.17 -10.03 -3.02
C ILE A 143 -8.79 -9.76 -4.47
N ALA A 144 -8.56 -8.48 -4.83
CA ALA A 144 -8.09 -8.11 -6.17
C ALA A 144 -6.73 -8.74 -6.50
N LEU A 145 -5.82 -8.84 -5.50
CA LEU A 145 -4.54 -9.52 -5.65
C LEU A 145 -4.73 -11.02 -5.92
N LEU A 146 -5.57 -11.71 -5.15
CA LEU A 146 -5.84 -13.13 -5.33
C LEU A 146 -6.37 -13.40 -6.75
N LEU A 147 -7.37 -12.63 -7.17
CA LEU A 147 -7.94 -12.73 -8.50
C LEU A 147 -6.87 -12.48 -9.58
N GLY A 148 -6.10 -11.42 -9.42
CA GLY A 148 -5.04 -11.07 -10.35
C GLY A 148 -3.94 -12.13 -10.43
N LEU A 149 -3.51 -12.70 -9.31
CA LEU A 149 -2.50 -13.77 -9.27
C LEU A 149 -3.03 -15.04 -9.97
N THR A 150 -4.26 -15.46 -9.69
CA THR A 150 -4.88 -16.63 -10.32
C THR A 150 -4.89 -16.50 -11.85
N ILE A 151 -5.26 -15.34 -12.35
CA ILE A 151 -5.38 -15.08 -13.80
C ILE A 151 -4.01 -14.84 -14.44
N SER A 152 -3.21 -13.94 -13.86
CA SER A 152 -1.94 -13.52 -14.45
C SER A 152 -0.88 -14.63 -14.42
N LEU A 153 -0.89 -15.46 -13.38
CA LEU A 153 0.11 -16.49 -13.15
C LEU A 153 -0.37 -17.91 -13.50
N ASN A 154 -1.64 -18.05 -13.85
CA ASN A 154 -2.25 -19.36 -14.15
C ASN A 154 -2.06 -20.35 -12.98
N VAL A 155 -2.25 -19.90 -11.75
CA VAL A 155 -2.17 -20.73 -10.54
C VAL A 155 -3.58 -20.89 -9.96
N ASP A 156 -3.80 -21.97 -9.21
CA ASP A 156 -5.07 -22.14 -8.50
C ASP A 156 -5.27 -21.07 -7.44
N VAL A 157 -6.53 -20.82 -7.09
CA VAL A 157 -6.90 -19.80 -6.07
C VAL A 157 -6.20 -20.07 -4.74
N PHE A 158 -6.06 -21.35 -4.37
CA PHE A 158 -5.39 -21.75 -3.14
C PHE A 158 -3.90 -21.41 -3.17
N ASP A 159 -3.21 -21.70 -4.27
CA ASP A 159 -1.80 -21.36 -4.48
C ASP A 159 -1.58 -19.84 -4.53
N ALA A 160 -2.49 -19.12 -5.19
CA ALA A 160 -2.49 -17.66 -5.20
C ALA A 160 -2.63 -17.08 -3.78
N ALA A 161 -3.53 -17.67 -2.97
CA ALA A 161 -3.74 -17.26 -1.59
C ALA A 161 -2.49 -17.54 -0.73
N ILE A 162 -1.85 -18.69 -0.89
CA ILE A 162 -0.60 -19.01 -0.18
C ILE A 162 0.49 -18.03 -0.58
N CYS A 163 0.75 -17.84 -1.88
CA CYS A 163 1.78 -16.91 -2.36
C CYS A 163 1.53 -15.47 -1.90
N GLY A 164 0.29 -14.97 -2.01
CA GLY A 164 -0.08 -13.63 -1.60
C GLY A 164 0.05 -13.42 -0.09
N THR A 165 -0.41 -14.39 0.71
CA THR A 165 -0.34 -14.35 2.19
C THR A 165 1.10 -14.50 2.68
N LEU A 166 1.88 -15.44 2.15
CA LEU A 166 3.28 -15.61 2.51
C LEU A 166 4.10 -14.37 2.12
N GLY A 167 3.85 -13.82 0.92
CA GLY A 167 4.45 -12.54 0.52
C GLY A 167 4.14 -11.42 1.50
N TRP A 168 2.88 -11.30 1.92
CA TRP A 168 2.45 -10.31 2.92
C TRP A 168 3.08 -10.57 4.29
N LEU A 169 3.11 -11.81 4.78
CA LEU A 169 3.77 -12.17 6.04
C LEU A 169 5.25 -11.83 6.02
N MET A 170 5.94 -12.12 4.90
CA MET A 170 7.34 -11.78 4.75
C MET A 170 7.59 -10.28 4.82
N VAL A 171 6.69 -9.46 4.23
CA VAL A 171 6.72 -8.00 4.38
C VAL A 171 6.53 -7.60 5.84
N GLN A 172 5.61 -8.24 6.57
CA GLN A 172 5.37 -7.95 7.98
C GLN A 172 6.59 -8.27 8.86
N VAL A 173 7.24 -9.40 8.61
CA VAL A 173 8.49 -9.76 9.30
C VAL A 173 9.59 -8.75 8.99
N LEU A 174 9.74 -8.40 7.71
CA LEU A 174 10.74 -7.44 7.25
C LEU A 174 10.50 -6.04 7.84
N GLN A 175 9.24 -5.59 7.85
CA GLN A 175 8.86 -4.33 8.47
C GLN A 175 9.10 -4.31 9.98
N ARG A 176 8.88 -5.43 10.68
CA ARG A 176 9.21 -5.53 12.11
C ARG A 176 10.72 -5.51 12.36
N THR A 177 11.50 -6.09 11.47
CA THR A 177 12.96 -6.22 11.61
C THR A 177 13.67 -4.94 11.17
N ILE A 178 13.28 -4.34 10.04
CA ILE A 178 13.89 -3.15 9.44
C ILE A 178 13.06 -1.89 9.75
N GLY A 179 11.74 -2.02 9.85
CA GLY A 179 10.84 -0.90 10.07
C GLY A 179 10.96 -0.27 11.45
N ARG A 180 11.33 -1.04 12.48
CA ARG A 180 11.61 -0.48 13.84
C ARG A 180 12.80 0.48 13.83
N PRO A 181 13.97 0.14 13.27
CA PRO A 181 15.07 1.11 13.11
C PRO A 181 14.69 2.32 12.26
N VAL A 182 13.96 2.11 11.15
CA VAL A 182 13.53 3.19 10.25
C VAL A 182 12.47 4.07 10.91
N ALA A 183 11.51 3.49 11.61
CA ALA A 183 10.52 4.24 12.39
C ALA A 183 11.20 5.01 13.53
N ASN A 184 12.12 4.40 14.26
CA ASN A 184 12.88 5.05 15.32
C ASN A 184 13.77 6.18 14.77
N PHE A 185 14.38 6.00 13.59
CA PHE A 185 15.13 7.04 12.89
C PHE A 185 14.20 8.16 12.42
N GLY A 186 13.02 7.83 11.88
CA GLY A 186 11.99 8.79 11.51
C GLY A 186 11.46 9.57 12.72
N HIS A 187 11.22 8.90 13.85
CA HIS A 187 10.85 9.53 15.13
C HIS A 187 12.00 10.37 15.69
N TRP A 188 13.23 9.89 15.63
CA TRP A 188 14.40 10.66 16.05
C TRP A 188 14.58 11.93 15.19
N LEU A 189 14.47 11.82 13.87
CA LEU A 189 14.55 12.95 12.95
C LEU A 189 13.40 13.93 13.17
N SER A 190 12.18 13.42 13.37
CA SER A 190 11.00 14.23 13.69
C SER A 190 11.14 14.93 15.04
N ASN A 191 11.64 14.23 16.06
CA ASN A 191 11.85 14.79 17.40
C ASN A 191 13.01 15.78 17.42
N SER A 192 14.11 15.51 16.69
CA SER A 192 15.24 16.42 16.56
C SER A 192 14.88 17.69 15.79
N ALA A 193 14.07 17.56 14.73
CA ALA A 193 13.53 18.72 14.00
C ALA A 193 12.44 19.46 14.77
N ALA A 194 11.84 18.81 15.79
CA ALA A 194 10.73 19.31 16.57
C ALA A 194 11.15 20.05 17.83
N GLY A 195 12.32 19.73 18.38
CA GLY A 195 12.73 20.22 19.70
C GLY A 195 11.78 19.81 20.85
N VAL A 196 10.84 18.88 20.61
CA VAL A 196 9.86 18.40 21.59
C VAL A 196 9.61 16.91 21.37
N ASN A 197 9.66 16.12 22.43
CA ASN A 197 9.24 14.73 22.38
C ASN A 197 7.73 14.66 22.12
N LEU A 198 7.34 14.17 20.94
CA LEU A 198 5.93 13.91 20.62
C LEU A 198 5.49 12.67 21.40
N VAL A 199 4.60 12.88 22.36
CA VAL A 199 3.96 11.79 23.11
C VAL A 199 2.99 11.08 22.17
N THR A 200 3.38 9.88 21.72
CA THR A 200 2.60 9.05 20.78
C THR A 200 1.88 7.91 21.51
N ASP A 201 2.15 7.69 22.78
CA ASP A 201 1.58 6.58 23.55
C ASP A 201 0.48 7.09 24.48
N LEU A 202 -0.71 6.48 24.40
CA LEU A 202 -1.85 6.77 25.27
C LEU A 202 -1.49 6.71 26.77
N LYS A 203 -0.59 5.80 27.15
CA LYS A 203 -0.08 5.68 28.53
C LYS A 203 0.75 6.86 29.00
N GLU A 204 1.43 7.57 28.11
CA GLU A 204 2.17 8.78 28.45
C GLU A 204 1.24 9.99 28.54
N ILE A 205 0.17 10.03 27.73
CA ILE A 205 -0.87 11.07 27.84
C ILE A 205 -1.58 10.94 29.19
N GLU A 206 -1.94 9.73 29.60
CA GLU A 206 -2.56 9.44 30.90
C GLU A 206 -1.67 9.89 32.06
N LYS A 207 -0.37 9.59 32.03
CA LYS A 207 0.61 10.04 33.02
C LYS A 207 0.81 11.56 33.06
N MET A 208 0.59 12.29 31.98
CA MET A 208 0.65 13.75 31.97
C MET A 208 -0.58 14.38 32.64
N TRP A 209 -1.75 13.73 32.54
CA TRP A 209 -2.97 14.16 33.20
C TRP A 209 -2.97 13.88 34.68
N GLU A 210 -2.24 12.86 35.13
CA GLU A 210 -2.09 12.50 36.56
C GLU A 210 -1.06 13.33 37.33
N ARG A 211 -0.24 14.14 36.64
CA ARG A 211 0.69 15.04 37.33
C ARG A 211 -0.07 16.26 37.88
N PRO A 212 -0.20 16.43 39.22
CA PRO A 212 -0.79 17.64 39.79
C PRO A 212 0.07 18.83 39.40
N THR A 213 -0.57 19.89 38.92
CA THR A 213 0.07 21.19 38.72
C THR A 213 0.60 21.70 40.08
N SER A 214 1.85 21.40 40.38
CA SER A 214 2.52 22.06 41.50
C SER A 214 2.76 23.51 41.11
N LYS A 215 2.07 24.40 41.81
CA LYS A 215 2.31 25.84 41.82
C LYS A 215 3.72 26.12 42.30
#